data_8e9e23d011f710a4dcbfbb762afe1124
#
_entry.id   8e9e23d011f710a4dcbfbb762afe1124
#
_cell.length_a   1.000
_cell.length_b   1.000
_cell.length_c   1.000
_cell.angle_alpha   90.00
_cell.angle_beta   90.00
_cell.angle_gamma   90.00
#
_symmetry.space_group_name_H-M   'P 1'
#
loop_
_entity.id
_entity.type
_entity.pdbx_description
1 polymer ?
#
loop_
_entity_poly.entity_id
_entity_poly.type
_entity_poly.pdbx_seq_one_letter_code
_entity_poly.pdbx_strand_id
1 'polypeptide(L)'
;EICFSGGEPFLDKNLIEMIRYAYRNAEWEVCCASNLSLITKEQVQQLADIPLKFNIQFPYTKAKKFHQSTGNGIIDKIITNIRMVRNAGLEVGLNCVIQNDIEADVRDMVEFALQEELPLKLLPQIGLTGSKDFKTFVFPILKEYVVSCIDKGTGAIRWLLKKGDKQTSVLYIDSPCFTQDIDSCRNYSEIRILPDM
;
A
#
# COMPACT_ATOMS: atom_id res chain seq x y z
N GLU A 1 -7.44 11.97 -7.40
CA GLU A 1 -6.79 11.68 -6.11
C GLU A 1 -5.58 12.59 -5.92
N ILE A 2 -5.42 13.15 -4.72
CA ILE A 2 -4.18 13.81 -4.28
C ILE A 2 -3.51 12.89 -3.26
N CYS A 3 -2.26 12.49 -3.51
CA CYS A 3 -1.52 11.64 -2.60
C CYS A 3 -0.29 12.36 -2.03
N PHE A 4 -0.30 12.59 -0.73
CA PHE A 4 0.88 13.08 -0.01
C PHE A 4 1.87 11.92 0.15
N SER A 5 3.06 12.10 -0.40
CA SER A 5 4.12 11.09 -0.35
C SER A 5 5.49 11.79 -0.24
N GLY A 6 6.56 11.03 -0.31
CA GLY A 6 7.91 11.56 -0.24
C GLY A 6 8.83 10.51 0.39
N GLY A 7 9.81 10.89 1.21
CA GLY A 7 10.51 9.98 2.08
C GLY A 7 9.55 9.46 3.16
N GLU A 8 9.33 10.26 4.18
CA GLU A 8 8.26 10.03 5.17
C GLU A 8 7.50 11.36 5.39
N PRO A 9 6.20 11.43 4.99
CA PRO A 9 5.45 12.68 5.05
C PRO A 9 5.33 13.27 6.46
N PHE A 10 5.25 12.43 7.49
CA PHE A 10 5.14 12.89 8.89
C PHE A 10 6.41 13.55 9.45
N LEU A 11 7.48 13.68 8.66
CA LEU A 11 8.61 14.55 8.97
C LEU A 11 8.28 16.03 8.73
N ASP A 12 7.33 16.33 7.85
CA ASP A 12 6.90 17.71 7.60
C ASP A 12 5.87 18.13 8.65
N LYS A 13 6.20 19.20 9.38
CA LYS A 13 5.34 19.76 10.42
C LYS A 13 4.02 20.34 9.89
N ASN A 14 3.97 20.70 8.62
CA ASN A 14 2.80 21.31 7.96
C ASN A 14 1.91 20.24 7.28
N LEU A 15 2.28 18.94 7.31
CA LEU A 15 1.55 17.89 6.61
C LEU A 15 0.04 17.90 6.91
N ILE A 16 -0.33 18.03 8.17
CA ILE A 16 -1.75 18.02 8.59
C ILE A 16 -2.51 19.18 7.97
N GLU A 17 -1.89 20.37 7.99
CA GLU A 17 -2.48 21.57 7.38
C GLU A 17 -2.63 21.41 5.86
N MET A 18 -1.60 20.89 5.18
CA MET A 18 -1.63 20.61 3.74
C MET A 18 -2.72 19.60 3.37
N ILE A 19 -2.87 18.50 4.13
CA ILE A 19 -3.94 17.52 3.93
C ILE A 19 -5.31 18.17 4.09
N ARG A 20 -5.51 18.95 5.15
CA ARG A 20 -6.77 19.65 5.40
C ARG A 20 -7.07 20.69 4.34
N TYR A 21 -6.05 21.41 3.87
CA TYR A 21 -6.19 22.36 2.78
C TYR A 21 -6.62 21.68 1.47
N ALA A 22 -5.95 20.59 1.09
CA ALA A 22 -6.28 19.80 -0.10
C ALA A 22 -7.73 19.28 -0.03
N TYR A 23 -8.13 18.73 1.10
CA TYR A 23 -9.49 18.21 1.28
C TYR A 23 -10.57 19.30 1.16
N ARG A 24 -10.31 20.50 1.68
CA ARG A 24 -11.28 21.62 1.65
C ARG A 24 -11.41 22.30 0.29
N ASN A 25 -10.34 22.28 -0.50
CA ASN A 25 -10.25 23.09 -1.73
C ASN A 25 -10.28 22.26 -3.01
N ALA A 26 -10.21 20.94 -2.92
CA ALA A 26 -10.28 20.04 -4.06
C ALA A 26 -11.42 19.04 -3.85
N GLU A 27 -12.21 18.80 -4.89
CA GLU A 27 -13.24 17.75 -4.91
C GLU A 27 -12.61 16.36 -5.17
N TRP A 28 -11.43 16.11 -4.64
CA TRP A 28 -10.64 14.91 -4.90
C TRP A 28 -10.45 14.08 -3.65
N GLU A 29 -10.36 12.77 -3.85
CA GLU A 29 -9.92 11.87 -2.77
C GLU A 29 -8.51 12.24 -2.33
N VAL A 30 -8.28 12.22 -1.03
CA VAL A 30 -6.97 12.52 -0.43
C VAL A 30 -6.38 11.27 0.16
N CYS A 31 -5.13 10.97 -0.19
CA CYS A 31 -4.39 9.88 0.41
C CYS A 31 -3.02 10.32 0.91
N CYS A 32 -2.45 9.51 1.82
CA CYS A 32 -1.10 9.68 2.34
C CYS A 32 -0.34 8.36 2.28
N ALA A 33 0.79 8.36 1.58
CA ALA A 33 1.70 7.22 1.53
C ALA A 33 2.78 7.38 2.60
N SER A 34 2.69 6.59 3.67
CA SER A 34 3.54 6.71 4.87
C SER A 34 3.92 5.32 5.40
N ASN A 35 5.00 5.24 6.14
CA ASN A 35 5.33 4.05 6.93
C ASN A 35 4.68 4.06 8.32
N LEU A 36 3.95 5.12 8.67
CA LEU A 36 3.30 5.37 9.97
C LEU A 36 4.23 5.33 11.20
N SER A 37 5.54 5.35 11.04
CA SER A 37 6.46 5.24 12.19
C SER A 37 6.44 6.48 13.09
N LEU A 38 6.06 7.63 12.55
CA LEU A 38 6.11 8.93 13.22
C LEU A 38 4.73 9.49 13.60
N ILE A 39 3.63 8.90 13.12
CA ILE A 39 2.29 9.40 13.41
C ILE A 39 2.00 9.37 14.91
N THR A 40 1.42 10.44 15.43
CA THR A 40 1.01 10.55 16.83
C THR A 40 -0.51 10.44 16.96
N LYS A 41 -0.97 10.17 18.19
CA LYS A 41 -2.39 10.11 18.51
C LYS A 41 -3.09 11.45 18.24
N GLU A 42 -2.43 12.56 18.53
CA GLU A 42 -2.93 13.91 18.32
C GLU A 42 -3.11 14.20 16.81
N GLN A 43 -2.16 13.77 15.99
CA GLN A 43 -2.26 13.90 14.54
C GLN A 43 -3.40 13.06 13.96
N VAL A 44 -3.57 11.83 14.45
CA VAL A 44 -4.72 10.98 14.07
C VAL A 44 -6.04 11.65 14.41
N GLN A 45 -6.17 12.23 15.61
CA GLN A 45 -7.37 12.96 16.02
C GLN A 45 -7.65 14.18 15.13
N GLN A 46 -6.61 14.90 14.71
CA GLN A 46 -6.74 16.03 13.80
C GLN A 46 -7.16 15.64 12.38
N LEU A 47 -7.01 14.38 12.01
CA LEU A 47 -7.36 13.86 10.67
C LEU A 47 -8.67 13.06 10.66
N ALA A 48 -9.23 12.73 11.82
CA ALA A 48 -10.35 11.80 11.95
C ALA A 48 -11.68 12.28 11.30
N ASP A 49 -11.81 13.59 11.04
CA ASP A 49 -12.95 14.19 10.35
C ASP A 49 -12.80 14.26 8.83
N ILE A 50 -11.68 13.77 8.29
CA ILE A 50 -11.37 13.75 6.86
C ILE A 50 -11.44 12.32 6.34
N PRO A 51 -12.08 12.04 5.19
CA PRO A 51 -12.04 10.73 4.55
C PRO A 51 -10.67 10.46 3.91
N LEU A 52 -9.65 10.41 4.76
CA LEU A 52 -8.25 10.21 4.36
C LEU A 52 -7.93 8.72 4.31
N LYS A 53 -7.24 8.32 3.25
CA LYS A 53 -6.72 6.97 3.08
C LYS A 53 -5.22 6.92 3.26
N PHE A 54 -4.75 6.02 4.12
CA PHE A 54 -3.33 5.71 4.26
C PHE A 54 -2.92 4.53 3.39
N ASN A 55 -1.89 4.72 2.56
CA ASN A 55 -1.19 3.68 1.84
C ASN A 55 0.10 3.36 2.60
N ILE A 56 0.11 2.26 3.34
CA ILE A 56 1.20 1.94 4.28
C ILE A 56 2.24 1.08 3.59
N GLN A 57 3.49 1.51 3.56
CA GLN A 57 4.60 0.67 3.13
C GLN A 57 4.83 -0.46 4.14
N PHE A 58 4.49 -1.69 3.75
CA PHE A 58 4.55 -2.86 4.60
C PHE A 58 5.10 -4.06 3.83
N PRO A 59 6.45 -4.18 3.69
CA PRO A 59 7.06 -5.14 2.77
C PRO A 59 7.12 -6.57 3.30
N TYR A 60 7.14 -6.78 4.62
CA TYR A 60 7.27 -8.09 5.26
C TYR A 60 6.50 -8.16 6.58
N THR A 61 6.02 -9.37 6.93
CA THR A 61 5.39 -9.65 8.23
C THR A 61 6.39 -10.13 9.29
N LYS A 62 7.57 -10.61 8.86
CA LYS A 62 8.63 -11.09 9.78
C LYS A 62 9.50 -9.93 10.24
N ALA A 63 9.60 -9.69 11.56
CA ALA A 63 10.31 -8.57 12.15
C ALA A 63 11.74 -8.38 11.64
N LYS A 64 12.51 -9.48 11.50
CA LYS A 64 13.89 -9.41 10.98
C LYS A 64 13.95 -8.90 9.54
N LYS A 65 13.07 -9.43 8.65
CA LYS A 65 13.02 -9.01 7.25
C LYS A 65 12.48 -7.59 7.12
N PHE A 66 11.46 -7.25 7.90
CA PHE A 66 10.91 -5.90 7.96
C PHE A 66 11.98 -4.88 8.33
N HIS A 67 12.72 -5.14 9.42
CA HIS A 67 13.81 -4.27 9.88
C HIS A 67 14.91 -4.11 8.81
N GLN A 68 15.32 -5.19 8.17
CA GLN A 68 16.34 -5.16 7.10
C GLN A 68 15.87 -4.35 5.88
N SER A 69 14.61 -4.50 5.47
CA SER A 69 14.05 -3.82 4.30
C SER A 69 13.76 -2.34 4.53
N THR A 70 13.38 -1.96 5.75
CA THR A 70 12.97 -0.58 6.09
C THR A 70 14.06 0.23 6.77
N GLY A 71 15.22 -0.37 7.04
CA GLY A 71 16.35 0.31 7.66
C GLY A 71 16.09 0.81 9.08
N ASN A 72 15.66 -0.03 10.00
CA ASN A 72 15.32 0.21 11.42
C ASN A 72 13.81 0.29 11.75
N GLY A 73 12.93 -0.05 10.83
CA GLY A 73 11.49 -0.12 11.13
C GLY A 73 11.19 -1.17 12.21
N ILE A 74 10.32 -0.81 13.15
CA ILE A 74 9.83 -1.70 14.22
C ILE A 74 8.41 -2.11 13.86
N ILE A 75 8.22 -3.35 13.40
CA ILE A 75 6.95 -3.84 12.87
C ILE A 75 5.81 -3.71 13.89
N ASP A 76 6.03 -4.03 15.16
CA ASP A 76 5.00 -3.97 16.21
C ASP A 76 4.48 -2.54 16.42
N LYS A 77 5.36 -1.55 16.31
CA LYS A 77 4.98 -0.14 16.36
C LYS A 77 4.08 0.22 15.18
N ILE A 78 4.44 -0.24 13.97
CA ILE A 78 3.65 0.04 12.77
C ILE A 78 2.26 -0.61 12.88
N ILE A 79 2.19 -1.87 13.31
CA ILE A 79 0.90 -2.57 13.51
C ILE A 79 0.05 -1.83 14.56
N THR A 80 0.65 -1.37 15.65
CA THR A 80 -0.04 -0.58 16.67
C THR A 80 -0.60 0.72 16.09
N ASN A 81 0.20 1.42 15.28
CA ASN A 81 -0.22 2.67 14.64
C ASN A 81 -1.30 2.43 13.57
N ILE A 82 -1.23 1.33 12.79
CA ILE A 82 -2.29 0.91 11.87
C ILE A 82 -3.62 0.76 12.63
N ARG A 83 -3.62 0.05 13.75
CA ARG A 83 -4.82 -0.15 14.56
C ARG A 83 -5.34 1.16 15.15
N MET A 84 -4.45 2.05 15.61
CA MET A 84 -4.82 3.38 16.10
C MET A 84 -5.52 4.23 15.02
N VAL A 85 -4.99 4.24 13.81
CA VAL A 85 -5.54 4.97 12.67
C VAL A 85 -6.91 4.41 12.27
N ARG A 86 -7.05 3.07 12.18
CA ARG A 86 -8.33 2.42 11.88
C ARG A 86 -9.40 2.69 12.94
N ASN A 87 -9.02 2.63 14.22
CA ASN A 87 -9.94 2.90 15.33
C ASN A 87 -10.45 4.34 15.33
N ALA A 88 -9.76 5.26 14.70
CA ALA A 88 -10.20 6.64 14.47
C ALA A 88 -11.10 6.79 13.23
N GLY A 89 -11.43 5.70 12.53
CA GLY A 89 -12.30 5.71 11.35
C GLY A 89 -11.58 6.03 10.03
N LEU A 90 -10.26 6.12 10.03
CA LEU A 90 -9.47 6.40 8.83
C LEU A 90 -9.20 5.11 8.04
N GLU A 91 -9.17 5.22 6.71
CA GLU A 91 -8.91 4.09 5.84
C GLU A 91 -7.41 3.74 5.81
N VAL A 92 -7.12 2.45 5.82
CA VAL A 92 -5.75 1.92 5.72
C VAL A 92 -5.68 0.82 4.68
N GLY A 93 -4.68 0.89 3.80
CA GLY A 93 -4.30 -0.18 2.89
C GLY A 93 -2.80 -0.42 2.93
N LEU A 94 -2.39 -1.68 2.77
CA LEU A 94 -0.98 -2.07 2.76
C LEU A 94 -0.43 -2.02 1.35
N ASN A 95 0.78 -1.46 1.19
CA ASN A 95 1.58 -1.54 -0.03
C ASN A 95 2.77 -2.45 0.23
N CYS A 96 2.77 -3.61 -0.41
CA CYS A 96 3.87 -4.58 -0.35
C CYS A 96 4.60 -4.59 -1.70
N VAL A 97 5.83 -4.10 -1.72
CA VAL A 97 6.73 -4.27 -2.85
C VAL A 97 7.34 -5.67 -2.76
N ILE A 98 7.09 -6.50 -3.77
CA ILE A 98 7.66 -7.84 -3.86
C ILE A 98 9.10 -7.71 -4.34
N GLN A 99 10.06 -7.89 -3.43
CA GLN A 99 11.50 -7.66 -3.66
C GLN A 99 12.28 -8.93 -4.03
N ASN A 100 11.64 -10.10 -3.93
CA ASN A 100 12.27 -11.39 -4.19
C ASN A 100 11.21 -12.42 -4.63
N ASP A 101 11.68 -13.58 -5.05
CA ASP A 101 10.86 -14.70 -5.50
C ASP A 101 10.53 -15.73 -4.41
N ILE A 102 10.54 -15.31 -3.15
CA ILE A 102 10.22 -16.18 -2.02
C ILE A 102 8.70 -16.21 -1.82
N GLU A 103 8.09 -17.28 -2.31
CA GLU A 103 6.63 -17.52 -2.21
C GLU A 103 6.10 -17.38 -0.77
N ALA A 104 6.86 -17.89 0.21
CA ALA A 104 6.46 -17.82 1.61
C ALA A 104 6.29 -16.38 2.14
N ASP A 105 7.07 -15.42 1.63
CA ASP A 105 6.93 -14.03 2.06
C ASP A 105 5.63 -13.39 1.53
N VAL A 106 5.26 -13.72 0.30
CA VAL A 106 3.99 -13.27 -0.29
C VAL A 106 2.81 -13.95 0.41
N ARG A 107 2.90 -15.24 0.69
CA ARG A 107 1.88 -16.00 1.44
C ARG A 107 1.65 -15.39 2.82
N ASP A 108 2.72 -15.18 3.59
CA ASP A 108 2.65 -14.57 4.92
C ASP A 108 1.96 -13.18 4.85
N MET A 109 2.25 -12.39 3.81
CA MET A 109 1.64 -11.08 3.62
C MET A 109 0.14 -11.17 3.29
N VAL A 110 -0.26 -12.08 2.41
CA VAL A 110 -1.67 -12.30 2.05
C VAL A 110 -2.45 -12.79 3.27
N GLU A 111 -1.92 -13.73 4.03
CA GLU A 111 -2.55 -14.24 5.25
C GLU A 111 -2.66 -13.18 6.34
N PHE A 112 -1.64 -12.35 6.52
CA PHE A 112 -1.69 -11.21 7.44
C PHE A 112 -2.78 -10.21 7.02
N ALA A 113 -2.84 -9.85 5.74
CA ALA A 113 -3.86 -8.95 5.22
C ALA A 113 -5.29 -9.50 5.42
N LEU A 114 -5.49 -10.81 5.22
CA LEU A 114 -6.75 -11.50 5.52
C LEU A 114 -7.08 -11.46 7.00
N GLN A 115 -6.11 -11.80 7.87
CA GLN A 115 -6.33 -11.84 9.31
C GLN A 115 -6.70 -10.47 9.88
N GLU A 116 -6.04 -9.41 9.44
CA GLU A 116 -6.29 -8.04 9.87
C GLU A 116 -7.41 -7.36 9.06
N GLU A 117 -7.94 -8.00 8.02
CA GLU A 117 -8.94 -7.45 7.09
C GLU A 117 -8.50 -6.11 6.48
N LEU A 118 -7.24 -6.07 6.04
CA LEU A 118 -6.62 -4.88 5.44
C LEU A 118 -6.50 -5.04 3.92
N PRO A 119 -6.96 -4.08 3.12
CA PRO A 119 -6.66 -4.04 1.69
C PRO A 119 -5.15 -4.10 1.45
N LEU A 120 -4.73 -4.92 0.49
CA LEU A 120 -3.33 -5.14 0.16
C LEU A 120 -3.06 -4.83 -1.31
N LYS A 121 -2.02 -4.03 -1.59
CA LYS A 121 -1.43 -3.89 -2.93
C LYS A 121 -0.16 -4.71 -3.00
N LEU A 122 -0.07 -5.60 -3.98
CA LEU A 122 1.13 -6.36 -4.32
C LEU A 122 1.77 -5.74 -5.55
N LEU A 123 2.97 -5.22 -5.37
CA LEU A 123 3.70 -4.43 -6.36
C LEU A 123 5.03 -5.13 -6.65
N PRO A 124 5.18 -5.83 -7.78
CA PRO A 124 6.48 -6.33 -8.20
C PRO A 124 7.52 -5.21 -8.26
N GLN A 125 8.73 -5.44 -7.75
CA GLN A 125 9.79 -4.43 -7.79
C GLN A 125 10.28 -4.21 -9.21
N ILE A 126 10.26 -2.96 -9.69
CA ILE A 126 10.78 -2.57 -10.99
C ILE A 126 12.31 -2.66 -10.99
N GLY A 127 12.90 -3.15 -12.08
CA GLY A 127 14.36 -3.15 -12.28
C GLY A 127 15.10 -4.34 -11.66
N LEU A 128 14.40 -5.35 -11.13
CA LEU A 128 15.04 -6.62 -10.82
C LEU A 128 15.46 -7.30 -12.12
N THR A 129 16.77 -7.43 -12.33
CA THR A 129 17.35 -8.15 -13.47
C THR A 129 16.94 -9.62 -13.41
N GLY A 130 16.36 -10.13 -14.49
CA GLY A 130 15.82 -11.48 -14.58
C GLY A 130 14.36 -11.50 -14.17
N SER A 131 13.52 -10.78 -14.92
CA SER A 131 12.08 -10.67 -14.72
C SER A 131 11.44 -12.05 -14.59
N LYS A 132 11.42 -12.58 -13.36
CA LYS A 132 10.54 -13.68 -13.05
C LYS A 132 9.12 -13.14 -13.16
N ASP A 133 8.29 -13.86 -13.87
CA ASP A 133 6.87 -13.58 -13.88
C ASP A 133 6.33 -13.82 -12.46
N PHE A 134 6.23 -12.76 -11.67
CA PHE A 134 5.71 -12.83 -10.29
C PHE A 134 4.30 -13.43 -10.23
N LYS A 135 3.54 -13.37 -11.32
CA LYS A 135 2.21 -14.00 -11.43
C LYS A 135 2.29 -15.52 -11.21
N THR A 136 3.38 -16.15 -11.63
CA THR A 136 3.54 -17.62 -11.55
C THR A 136 3.46 -18.16 -10.13
N PHE A 137 3.86 -17.38 -9.12
CA PHE A 137 3.74 -17.80 -7.72
C PHE A 137 2.73 -16.98 -6.91
N VAL A 138 2.49 -15.71 -7.26
CA VAL A 138 1.50 -14.89 -6.56
C VAL A 138 0.08 -15.38 -6.82
N PHE A 139 -0.27 -15.66 -8.07
CA PHE A 139 -1.64 -16.04 -8.42
C PHE A 139 -2.08 -17.40 -7.84
N PRO A 140 -1.24 -18.44 -7.76
CA PRO A 140 -1.61 -19.65 -7.03
C PRO A 140 -1.98 -19.38 -5.58
N ILE A 141 -1.23 -18.53 -4.86
CA ILE A 141 -1.55 -18.16 -3.47
C ILE A 141 -2.91 -17.46 -3.39
N LEU A 142 -3.18 -16.48 -4.26
CA LEU A 142 -4.44 -15.75 -4.25
C LEU A 142 -5.63 -16.68 -4.58
N LYS A 143 -5.44 -17.64 -5.48
CA LYS A 143 -6.48 -18.61 -5.86
C LYS A 143 -6.93 -19.52 -4.71
N GLU A 144 -6.11 -19.73 -3.69
CA GLU A 144 -6.48 -20.53 -2.51
C GLU A 144 -7.61 -19.88 -1.69
N TYR A 145 -7.76 -18.54 -1.78
CA TYR A 145 -8.70 -17.77 -0.97
C TYR A 145 -9.73 -17.01 -1.80
N VAL A 146 -9.69 -17.10 -3.13
CA VAL A 146 -10.45 -16.23 -4.03
C VAL A 146 -11.96 -16.45 -3.92
N VAL A 147 -12.70 -15.34 -3.84
CA VAL A 147 -14.16 -15.27 -4.01
C VAL A 147 -14.50 -14.68 -5.37
N SER A 148 -13.79 -13.64 -5.79
CA SER A 148 -13.95 -13.02 -7.11
C SER A 148 -12.64 -12.38 -7.57
N CYS A 149 -12.53 -12.22 -8.89
CA CYS A 149 -11.36 -11.62 -9.53
C CYS A 149 -11.83 -10.71 -10.66
N ILE A 150 -11.33 -9.48 -10.70
CA ILE A 150 -11.72 -8.46 -11.69
C ILE A 150 -10.44 -7.86 -12.27
N ASP A 151 -10.30 -7.96 -13.59
CA ASP A 151 -9.29 -7.19 -14.32
C ASP A 151 -9.71 -5.72 -14.36
N LYS A 152 -8.84 -4.84 -13.87
CA LYS A 152 -9.06 -3.39 -13.85
C LYS A 152 -8.48 -2.68 -15.06
N GLY A 153 -7.86 -3.44 -15.98
CA GLY A 153 -7.07 -2.89 -17.07
C GLY A 153 -5.70 -2.40 -16.62
N THR A 154 -4.86 -2.00 -17.57
CA THR A 154 -3.52 -1.44 -17.31
C THR A 154 -2.62 -2.31 -16.43
N GLY A 155 -2.80 -3.65 -16.47
CA GLY A 155 -2.02 -4.60 -15.67
C GLY A 155 -2.45 -4.73 -14.21
N ALA A 156 -3.55 -4.11 -13.81
CA ALA A 156 -4.05 -4.20 -12.44
C ALA A 156 -5.18 -5.22 -12.32
N ILE A 157 -5.03 -6.19 -11.43
CA ILE A 157 -6.02 -7.24 -11.16
C ILE A 157 -6.43 -7.18 -9.69
N ARG A 158 -7.72 -7.01 -9.44
CA ARG A 158 -8.29 -7.01 -8.09
C ARG A 158 -8.86 -8.37 -7.75
N TRP A 159 -8.43 -8.92 -6.64
CA TRP A 159 -8.88 -10.16 -6.04
C TRP A 159 -9.65 -9.85 -4.76
N LEU A 160 -10.83 -10.45 -4.60
CA LEU A 160 -11.53 -10.50 -3.33
C LEU A 160 -11.21 -11.85 -2.71
N LEU A 161 -10.63 -11.83 -1.52
CA LEU A 161 -10.19 -13.03 -0.81
C LEU A 161 -11.00 -13.25 0.46
N LYS A 162 -11.23 -14.52 0.82
CA LYS A 162 -11.92 -14.91 2.05
C LYS A 162 -11.28 -16.14 2.67
N LYS A 163 -11.16 -16.14 4.02
CA LYS A 163 -10.72 -17.28 4.83
C LYS A 163 -11.57 -17.31 6.12
N GLY A 164 -12.49 -18.28 6.21
CA GLY A 164 -13.48 -18.30 7.28
C GLY A 164 -14.44 -17.11 7.20
N ASP A 165 -14.52 -16.33 8.27
CA ASP A 165 -15.29 -15.09 8.37
C ASP A 165 -14.51 -13.84 7.91
N LYS A 166 -13.20 -13.96 7.73
CA LYS A 166 -12.32 -12.87 7.35
C LYS A 166 -12.29 -12.66 5.83
N GLN A 167 -12.29 -11.38 5.44
CA GLN A 167 -12.29 -10.99 4.02
C GLN A 167 -11.39 -9.78 3.79
N THR A 168 -10.70 -9.75 2.66
CA THR A 168 -9.93 -8.58 2.21
C THR A 168 -9.86 -8.50 0.69
N SER A 169 -9.46 -7.33 0.18
CA SER A 169 -9.14 -7.16 -1.25
C SER A 169 -7.63 -7.11 -1.45
N VAL A 170 -7.16 -7.83 -2.47
CA VAL A 170 -5.78 -7.72 -2.95
C VAL A 170 -5.77 -7.14 -4.34
N LEU A 171 -4.99 -6.08 -4.56
CA LEU A 171 -4.74 -5.51 -5.87
C LEU A 171 -3.31 -5.87 -6.28
N TYR A 172 -3.18 -6.75 -7.27
CA TYR A 172 -1.90 -7.01 -7.92
C TYR A 172 -1.74 -6.03 -9.07
N ILE A 173 -0.62 -5.32 -9.11
CA ILE A 173 -0.33 -4.33 -10.16
C ILE A 173 0.96 -4.74 -10.87
N ASP A 174 0.79 -5.16 -12.12
CA ASP A 174 1.89 -5.43 -13.04
C ASP A 174 2.17 -4.14 -13.81
N SER A 175 3.17 -3.41 -13.36
CA SER A 175 3.47 -2.11 -13.97
C SER A 175 3.87 -2.28 -15.45
N PRO A 176 3.39 -1.44 -16.39
CA PRO A 176 3.85 -1.41 -17.76
C PRO A 176 5.37 -1.23 -17.89
N CYS A 177 6.02 -0.67 -16.87
CA CYS A 177 7.47 -0.55 -16.79
C CYS A 177 8.20 -1.92 -16.83
N PHE A 178 7.52 -3.02 -16.44
CA PHE A 178 8.08 -4.37 -16.58
C PHE A 178 8.06 -4.87 -18.01
N THR A 179 7.02 -4.54 -18.74
CA THR A 179 6.81 -5.01 -20.11
C THR A 179 7.50 -4.09 -21.13
N GLN A 180 8.05 -2.95 -20.67
CA GLN A 180 8.56 -1.87 -21.55
C GLN A 180 7.52 -1.37 -22.55
N ASP A 181 6.24 -1.59 -22.26
CA ASP A 181 5.13 -1.15 -23.10
C ASP A 181 4.85 0.34 -22.83
N ILE A 182 5.50 1.17 -23.65
CA ILE A 182 5.37 2.63 -23.59
C ILE A 182 3.93 3.09 -23.86
N ASP A 183 3.20 2.39 -24.73
CA ASP A 183 1.84 2.77 -25.08
C ASP A 183 0.88 2.52 -23.90
N SER A 184 1.06 1.44 -23.17
CA SER A 184 0.36 1.23 -21.90
C SER A 184 0.74 2.27 -20.84
N CYS A 185 2.00 2.72 -20.78
CA CYS A 185 2.41 3.79 -19.87
C CYS A 185 1.67 5.11 -20.12
N ARG A 186 1.31 5.43 -21.37
CA ARG A 186 0.56 6.66 -21.71
C ARG A 186 -0.84 6.71 -21.11
N ASN A 187 -1.39 5.58 -20.71
CA ASN A 187 -2.70 5.51 -20.03
C ASN A 187 -2.63 5.89 -18.55
N TYR A 188 -1.43 6.06 -17.98
CA TYR A 188 -1.26 6.54 -16.62
C TYR A 188 -1.16 8.06 -16.61
N SER A 189 -2.07 8.70 -15.87
CA SER A 189 -2.13 10.16 -15.71
C SER A 189 -1.68 10.53 -14.29
N GLU A 190 -0.40 10.31 -13.97
CA GLU A 190 0.18 10.71 -12.69
C GLU A 190 1.14 11.88 -12.90
N ILE A 191 0.95 12.93 -12.11
CA ILE A 191 1.87 14.08 -12.03
C ILE A 191 2.49 14.06 -10.64
N ARG A 192 3.82 14.09 -10.57
CA ARG A 192 4.57 14.21 -9.31
C ARG A 192 5.11 15.63 -9.17
N ILE A 193 4.75 16.27 -8.06
CA ILE A 193 5.30 17.57 -7.67
C ILE A 193 6.38 17.31 -6.63
N LEU A 194 7.61 17.70 -6.93
CA LEU A 194 8.75 17.53 -6.05
C LEU A 194 8.94 18.77 -5.16
N PRO A 195 9.62 18.64 -4.00
CA PRO A 195 9.77 19.74 -3.05
C PRO A 195 10.62 20.91 -3.58
N ASP A 196 11.40 20.68 -4.61
CA ASP A 196 12.34 21.63 -5.24
C ASP A 196 11.79 22.33 -6.48
N MET A 197 10.48 22.22 -6.70
CA MET A 197 9.79 22.93 -7.79
C MET A 197 9.23 24.28 -7.34
#